data_f01622f7ad1d4aa8c12c7447df5c7dba
#
_entry.id   f01622f7ad1d4aa8c12c7447df5c7dba
#
_cell.length_a   1.000
_cell.length_b   1.000
_cell.length_c   1.000
_cell.angle_alpha   90.00
_cell.angle_beta   90.00
_cell.angle_gamma   90.00
#
_symmetry.space_group_name_H-M   'P 1'
#
loop_
_entity.id
_entity.type
_entity.pdbx_description
1 polymer ?
#
loop_
_entity_poly.entity_id
_entity_poly.type
_entity_poly.pdbx_seq_one_letter_code
_entity_poly.pdbx_strand_id
1 'polypeptide(L)'
;MNQVRCFNCGNICVKNGKTKAGTQRWLCKECSATFTNPIDNSTKQFVQFQHWLFSKAVQKEMSGAGRSFRRKISKFWEIWPMQPKIESPMKVVYVDGIYLGRKACILICCNKRYVLGWYLCRYENSRVWEALMQRIAAPAMVVSDGGPGFRKALKRVWPKAKLQRCTFHAFLQVKRYTTGSPKTIAGIEMYMTAKDLLMIKDLGQAANWVTRLINWRIKHKTFLSEMTRDEKGKIRPMHERLLKAERSLARLVRQNTLFTYLDESLSYGEELPSTNNRIEGGINAQLRTMLRNHRGMSIERRIKAVFWWCYFHT
;
A
#
# COMPACT_ATOMS: atom_id res chain seq x y z
N MET A 1 44.59 -15.50 16.81
CA MET A 1 43.59 -16.59 17.02
C MET A 1 42.64 -16.17 18.12
N ASN A 2 41.32 -16.12 17.86
CA ASN A 2 40.36 -15.76 18.91
C ASN A 2 40.27 -16.87 19.96
N GLN A 3 40.73 -16.57 21.19
CA GLN A 3 40.64 -17.47 22.33
C GLN A 3 39.18 -17.56 22.80
N VAL A 4 38.64 -18.78 22.90
CA VAL A 4 37.28 -19.00 23.39
C VAL A 4 37.29 -18.91 24.92
N ARG A 5 36.42 -18.03 25.44
CA ARG A 5 36.26 -17.79 26.89
C ARG A 5 35.03 -18.48 27.44
N CYS A 6 35.09 -18.91 28.67
CA CYS A 6 33.96 -19.53 29.36
C CYS A 6 32.86 -18.51 29.64
N PHE A 7 31.62 -18.86 29.30
CA PHE A 7 30.45 -18.00 29.55
C PHE A 7 30.11 -17.89 31.05
N ASN A 8 30.59 -18.82 31.87
CA ASN A 8 30.29 -18.88 33.31
C ASN A 8 31.32 -18.10 34.16
N CYS A 9 32.63 -18.21 33.88
CA CYS A 9 33.68 -17.61 34.71
C CYS A 9 34.69 -16.73 33.92
N GLY A 10 34.51 -16.56 32.61
CA GLY A 10 35.34 -15.71 31.75
C GLY A 10 36.72 -16.28 31.38
N ASN A 11 37.15 -17.38 31.99
CA ASN A 11 38.47 -17.97 31.77
C ASN A 11 38.61 -18.64 30.41
N ILE A 12 39.85 -18.78 29.91
CA ILE A 12 40.16 -19.39 28.64
C ILE A 12 39.78 -20.88 28.63
N CYS A 13 39.08 -21.32 27.59
CA CYS A 13 38.67 -22.72 27.45
C CYS A 13 39.59 -23.47 26.49
N VAL A 14 39.73 -24.77 26.74
CA VAL A 14 40.48 -25.71 25.93
C VAL A 14 39.54 -26.57 25.06
N LYS A 15 40.04 -27.08 23.93
CA LYS A 15 39.30 -28.03 23.10
C LYS A 15 39.06 -29.33 23.84
N ASN A 16 37.83 -29.82 23.83
CA ASN A 16 37.42 -31.06 24.50
C ASN A 16 36.62 -31.96 23.53
N GLY A 17 37.30 -32.48 22.53
CA GLY A 17 36.69 -33.35 21.51
C GLY A 17 35.64 -32.66 20.66
N LYS A 18 34.88 -33.48 19.94
CA LYS A 18 33.79 -33.02 19.04
C LYS A 18 32.47 -33.72 19.39
N THR A 19 31.35 -33.12 19.03
CA THR A 19 30.03 -33.75 19.07
C THR A 19 29.90 -34.79 17.92
N LYS A 20 28.86 -35.63 17.94
CA LYS A 20 28.54 -36.54 16.82
C LYS A 20 28.29 -35.76 15.49
N ALA A 21 27.90 -34.50 15.57
CA ALA A 21 27.70 -33.61 14.42
C ALA A 21 28.99 -32.86 14.00
N GLY A 22 30.15 -33.20 14.54
CA GLY A 22 31.45 -32.62 14.19
C GLY A 22 31.74 -31.25 14.85
N THR A 23 30.84 -30.73 15.71
CA THR A 23 31.02 -29.43 16.38
C THR A 23 32.05 -29.53 17.49
N GLN A 24 33.01 -28.58 17.54
CA GLN A 24 34.04 -28.53 18.61
C GLN A 24 33.39 -28.31 19.97
N ARG A 25 33.73 -29.16 20.95
CA ARG A 25 33.44 -28.94 22.38
C ARG A 25 34.58 -28.18 23.03
N TRP A 26 34.22 -27.35 24.00
CA TRP A 26 35.13 -26.58 24.83
C TRP A 26 34.95 -26.95 26.28
N LEU A 27 36.03 -26.99 27.03
CA LEU A 27 36.07 -27.25 28.48
C LEU A 27 36.75 -26.07 29.15
N CYS A 28 36.12 -25.51 30.17
CA CYS A 28 36.77 -24.61 31.11
C CYS A 28 37.43 -25.43 32.20
N LYS A 29 38.75 -25.34 32.35
CA LYS A 29 39.49 -26.07 33.39
C LYS A 29 39.19 -25.55 34.78
N GLU A 30 38.80 -24.28 34.92
CA GLU A 30 38.56 -23.64 36.22
C GLU A 30 37.20 -24.01 36.85
N CYS A 31 36.13 -23.95 36.05
CA CYS A 31 34.78 -24.24 36.56
C CYS A 31 34.17 -25.52 35.98
N SER A 32 34.97 -26.32 35.27
CA SER A 32 34.54 -27.59 34.65
C SER A 32 33.36 -27.51 33.69
N ALA A 33 32.92 -26.28 33.32
CA ALA A 33 31.85 -26.10 32.36
C ALA A 33 32.25 -26.60 30.97
N THR A 34 31.41 -27.43 30.37
CA THR A 34 31.56 -27.88 28.99
C THR A 34 30.49 -27.29 28.09
N PHE A 35 30.87 -26.80 26.92
CA PHE A 35 29.93 -26.22 25.97
C PHE A 35 30.41 -26.35 24.55
N THR A 36 29.54 -26.09 23.63
CA THR A 36 29.86 -25.94 22.20
C THR A 36 29.57 -24.52 21.78
N ASN A 37 30.41 -23.94 20.93
CA ASN A 37 30.03 -22.69 20.26
C ASN A 37 29.12 -23.08 19.10
N PRO A 38 27.80 -22.85 19.18
CA PRO A 38 26.91 -23.08 18.07
C PRO A 38 27.31 -22.14 16.93
N ILE A 39 27.43 -22.67 15.74
CA ILE A 39 27.60 -21.86 14.53
C ILE A 39 26.33 -21.02 14.40
N ASP A 40 26.46 -19.71 14.48
CA ASP A 40 25.32 -18.83 14.22
C ASP A 40 24.94 -18.86 12.73
N ASN A 41 23.90 -19.60 12.44
CA ASN A 41 23.31 -19.69 11.11
C ASN A 41 22.15 -18.72 10.90
N SER A 42 21.98 -17.71 11.77
CA SER A 42 20.84 -16.80 11.72
C SER A 42 20.74 -16.08 10.39
N THR A 43 21.84 -15.56 9.87
CA THR A 43 21.88 -14.89 8.55
C THR A 43 21.44 -15.83 7.42
N LYS A 44 21.99 -17.06 7.37
CA LYS A 44 21.60 -18.05 6.38
C LYS A 44 20.11 -18.42 6.47
N GLN A 45 19.61 -18.59 7.68
CA GLN A 45 18.20 -18.88 7.95
C GLN A 45 17.31 -17.71 7.56
N PHE A 46 17.78 -16.48 7.77
CA PHE A 46 17.07 -15.27 7.38
C PHE A 46 16.94 -15.15 5.85
N VAL A 47 18.02 -15.38 5.12
CA VAL A 47 18.01 -15.40 3.66
C VAL A 47 17.05 -16.50 3.14
N GLN A 48 17.04 -17.68 3.77
CA GLN A 48 16.08 -18.73 3.42
C GLN A 48 14.63 -18.34 3.72
N PHE A 49 14.39 -17.65 4.85
CA PHE A 49 13.07 -17.11 5.19
C PHE A 49 12.60 -16.09 4.16
N GLN A 50 13.47 -15.13 3.80
CA GLN A 50 13.20 -14.09 2.81
C GLN A 50 12.89 -14.71 1.44
N HIS A 51 13.77 -15.62 0.96
CA HIS A 51 13.58 -16.31 -0.30
C HIS A 51 12.25 -17.06 -0.36
N TRP A 52 11.93 -17.82 0.70
CA TRP A 52 10.64 -18.51 0.78
C TRP A 52 9.48 -17.52 0.78
N LEU A 53 9.52 -16.47 1.61
CA LEU A 53 8.41 -15.54 1.77
C LEU A 53 8.05 -14.82 0.46
N PHE A 54 9.06 -14.47 -0.34
CA PHE A 54 8.86 -13.71 -1.59
C PHE A 54 8.79 -14.58 -2.84
N SER A 55 8.87 -15.89 -2.70
CA SER A 55 8.75 -16.84 -3.81
C SER A 55 7.41 -17.58 -3.82
N LYS A 56 7.26 -18.48 -4.78
CA LYS A 56 6.13 -19.43 -4.86
C LYS A 56 6.42 -20.76 -4.13
N ALA A 57 7.60 -20.90 -3.51
CA ALA A 57 8.02 -22.15 -2.88
C ALA A 57 7.08 -22.54 -1.72
N VAL A 58 6.65 -23.78 -1.71
CA VAL A 58 5.82 -24.32 -0.63
C VAL A 58 6.66 -24.93 0.47
N GLN A 59 6.20 -24.80 1.73
CA GLN A 59 6.97 -25.28 2.86
C GLN A 59 7.28 -26.78 2.84
N LYS A 60 6.44 -27.58 2.18
CA LYS A 60 6.67 -29.04 2.04
C LYS A 60 7.95 -29.39 1.28
N GLU A 61 8.37 -28.52 0.36
CA GLU A 61 9.58 -28.68 -0.45
C GLU A 61 10.85 -28.26 0.31
N MET A 62 10.68 -27.60 1.47
CA MET A 62 11.81 -27.17 2.29
C MET A 62 12.33 -28.30 3.18
N SER A 63 13.52 -28.11 3.76
CA SER A 63 14.21 -29.11 4.58
C SER A 63 13.29 -29.75 5.65
N GLY A 64 13.33 -31.08 5.75
CA GLY A 64 12.53 -31.87 6.70
C GLY A 64 11.03 -31.78 6.43
N ALA A 65 10.60 -31.83 5.16
CA ALA A 65 9.21 -31.66 4.72
C ALA A 65 8.55 -30.43 5.37
N GLY A 66 9.30 -29.38 5.51
CA GLY A 66 8.89 -28.10 6.10
C GLY A 66 8.92 -28.04 7.64
N ARG A 67 9.03 -29.13 8.39
CA ARG A 67 9.08 -29.10 9.86
C ARG A 67 10.34 -28.39 10.36
N SER A 68 11.51 -28.84 9.91
CA SER A 68 12.79 -28.23 10.26
C SER A 68 12.89 -26.79 9.78
N PHE A 69 12.39 -26.50 8.60
CA PHE A 69 12.31 -25.16 8.06
C PHE A 69 11.47 -24.23 8.97
N ARG A 70 10.22 -24.63 9.30
CA ARG A 70 9.35 -23.84 10.19
C ARG A 70 9.99 -23.52 11.54
N ARG A 71 10.70 -24.51 12.14
CA ARG A 71 11.42 -24.32 13.40
C ARG A 71 12.54 -23.29 13.26
N LYS A 72 13.32 -23.35 12.17
CA LYS A 72 14.43 -22.41 11.90
C LYS A 72 13.96 -20.99 11.68
N ILE A 73 12.82 -20.79 11.03
CA ILE A 73 12.30 -19.45 10.71
C ILE A 73 11.37 -18.87 11.78
N SER A 74 11.00 -19.64 12.81
CA SER A 74 10.04 -19.19 13.84
C SER A 74 10.45 -17.86 14.49
N LYS A 75 11.73 -17.69 14.79
CA LYS A 75 12.29 -16.48 15.40
C LYS A 75 12.07 -15.21 14.56
N PHE A 76 12.00 -15.30 13.24
CA PHE A 76 11.76 -14.14 12.37
C PHE A 76 10.30 -13.68 12.39
N TRP A 77 9.38 -14.53 12.81
CA TRP A 77 7.99 -14.16 13.03
C TRP A 77 7.75 -13.41 14.36
N GLU A 78 8.73 -13.40 15.29
CA GLU A 78 8.67 -12.57 16.49
C GLU A 78 9.05 -11.11 16.22
N ILE A 79 9.72 -10.84 15.08
CA ILE A 79 10.20 -9.52 14.71
C ILE A 79 9.07 -8.74 14.01
N TRP A 80 8.88 -7.49 14.43
CA TRP A 80 8.09 -6.49 13.72
C TRP A 80 9.04 -5.56 12.97
N PRO A 81 9.15 -5.66 11.63
CA PRO A 81 9.98 -4.74 10.86
C PRO A 81 9.53 -3.30 11.06
N MET A 82 10.46 -2.44 11.41
CA MET A 82 10.19 -1.03 11.66
C MET A 82 10.34 -0.21 10.40
N GLN A 83 9.39 0.70 10.18
CA GLN A 83 9.48 1.64 9.06
C GLN A 83 10.54 2.72 9.34
N PRO A 84 11.24 3.22 8.31
CA PRO A 84 12.15 4.34 8.45
C PRO A 84 11.40 5.63 8.77
N LYS A 85 12.13 6.63 9.26
CA LYS A 85 11.70 8.03 9.27
C LYS A 85 12.26 8.70 8.02
N ILE A 86 11.41 9.28 7.20
CA ILE A 86 11.82 9.95 5.96
C ILE A 86 11.83 11.45 6.20
N GLU A 87 13.02 12.04 6.26
CA GLU A 87 13.21 13.46 6.56
C GLU A 87 13.35 14.33 5.30
N SER A 88 13.75 13.73 4.18
CA SER A 88 13.88 14.44 2.91
C SER A 88 12.56 14.49 2.16
N PRO A 89 12.07 15.69 1.75
CA PRO A 89 10.85 15.81 0.97
C PRO A 89 10.96 15.08 -0.38
N MET A 90 9.85 14.41 -0.76
CA MET A 90 9.72 13.76 -2.05
C MET A 90 8.92 14.63 -3.02
N LYS A 91 9.24 14.58 -4.32
CA LYS A 91 8.45 15.27 -5.34
C LYS A 91 7.02 14.70 -5.39
N VAL A 92 6.90 13.38 -5.57
CA VAL A 92 5.62 12.68 -5.67
C VAL A 92 5.63 11.45 -4.77
N VAL A 93 4.54 11.28 -4.02
CA VAL A 93 4.25 10.04 -3.29
C VAL A 93 2.88 9.49 -3.65
N TYR A 94 2.72 8.19 -3.47
CA TYR A 94 1.48 7.45 -3.67
C TYR A 94 1.06 6.85 -2.35
N VAL A 95 -0.23 6.88 -2.07
CA VAL A 95 -0.80 6.33 -0.84
C VAL A 95 -1.98 5.44 -1.15
N ASP A 96 -2.05 4.29 -0.47
CA ASP A 96 -3.16 3.37 -0.58
C ASP A 96 -3.21 2.42 0.63
N GLY A 97 -4.34 1.75 0.84
CA GLY A 97 -4.53 0.75 1.87
C GLY A 97 -4.70 -0.66 1.30
N ILE A 98 -3.99 -1.64 1.87
CA ILE A 98 -4.24 -3.05 1.57
C ILE A 98 -5.01 -3.71 2.71
N TYR A 99 -6.21 -4.24 2.40
CA TYR A 99 -7.05 -4.92 3.37
C TYR A 99 -6.74 -6.41 3.44
N LEU A 100 -6.60 -6.91 4.66
CA LEU A 100 -6.45 -8.33 4.97
C LEU A 100 -7.80 -8.88 5.47
N GLY A 101 -8.74 -9.03 4.55
CA GLY A 101 -10.14 -9.30 4.86
C GLY A 101 -10.77 -8.15 5.64
N ARG A 102 -11.61 -8.48 6.62
CA ARG A 102 -12.25 -7.50 7.52
C ARG A 102 -11.48 -7.27 8.83
N LYS A 103 -10.29 -7.88 8.97
CA LYS A 103 -9.57 -7.94 10.25
C LYS A 103 -8.51 -6.85 10.39
N ALA A 104 -7.86 -6.46 9.30
CA ALA A 104 -6.78 -5.48 9.32
C ALA A 104 -6.68 -4.75 7.97
N CYS A 105 -6.15 -3.54 8.01
CA CYS A 105 -5.72 -2.76 6.87
C CYS A 105 -4.28 -2.29 7.13
N ILE A 106 -3.43 -2.34 6.12
CA ILE A 106 -2.09 -1.76 6.17
C ILE A 106 -2.06 -0.61 5.18
N LEU A 107 -1.90 0.60 5.70
CA LEU A 107 -1.68 1.80 4.91
C LEU A 107 -0.24 1.79 4.42
N ILE A 108 -0.02 2.15 3.16
CA ILE A 108 1.31 2.18 2.55
C ILE A 108 1.49 3.54 1.87
N CYS A 109 2.66 4.14 2.08
CA CYS A 109 3.14 5.29 1.34
C CYS A 109 4.41 4.90 0.58
N CYS A 110 4.50 5.23 -0.70
CA CYS A 110 5.67 4.96 -1.53
C CYS A 110 5.95 6.11 -2.51
N ASN A 111 7.16 6.15 -3.03
CA ASN A 111 7.50 6.94 -4.21
C ASN A 111 7.57 6.04 -5.46
N LYS A 112 8.17 6.53 -6.55
CA LYS A 112 8.35 5.75 -7.79
C LYS A 112 9.22 4.50 -7.59
N ARG A 113 10.13 4.47 -6.60
CA ARG A 113 11.13 3.41 -6.40
C ARG A 113 10.92 2.61 -5.12
N TYR A 114 10.66 3.28 -4.00
CA TYR A 114 10.74 2.71 -2.66
C TYR A 114 9.45 2.86 -1.87
N VAL A 115 9.22 1.96 -0.94
CA VAL A 115 8.25 2.13 0.14
C VAL A 115 8.84 3.10 1.15
N LEU A 116 8.10 4.15 1.49
CA LEU A 116 8.52 5.19 2.43
C LEU A 116 8.00 4.95 3.84
N GLY A 117 6.91 4.21 3.95
CA GLY A 117 6.34 3.87 5.25
C GLY A 117 5.07 3.05 5.13
N TRP A 118 4.70 2.41 6.25
CA TRP A 118 3.47 1.63 6.38
C TRP A 118 2.90 1.73 7.79
N TYR A 119 1.60 1.53 7.92
CA TYR A 119 0.93 1.62 9.22
C TYR A 119 -0.21 0.62 9.34
N LEU A 120 -0.22 -0.15 10.43
CA LEU A 120 -1.28 -1.12 10.69
C LEU A 120 -2.48 -0.45 11.34
N CYS A 121 -3.67 -0.70 10.80
CA CYS A 121 -4.92 -0.26 11.39
C CYS A 121 -6.04 -1.29 11.15
N ARG A 122 -7.19 -1.08 11.75
CA ARG A 122 -8.38 -1.88 11.45
C ARG A 122 -9.17 -1.29 10.29
N TYR A 123 -9.29 0.04 10.28
CA TYR A 123 -10.02 0.82 9.28
C TYR A 123 -9.26 2.10 8.94
N GLU A 124 -9.37 2.53 7.71
CA GLU A 124 -8.84 3.82 7.26
C GLU A 124 -9.64 4.96 7.85
N ASN A 125 -9.00 5.78 8.66
CA ASN A 125 -9.54 7.04 9.18
C ASN A 125 -8.43 8.10 9.22
N SER A 126 -8.78 9.34 9.54
CA SER A 126 -7.80 10.43 9.51
C SER A 126 -6.65 10.24 10.51
N ARG A 127 -6.90 9.72 11.70
CA ARG A 127 -5.87 9.55 12.74
C ARG A 127 -4.78 8.56 12.33
N VAL A 128 -5.17 7.44 11.70
CA VAL A 128 -4.19 6.44 11.26
C VAL A 128 -3.39 6.92 10.05
N TRP A 129 -3.99 7.71 9.16
CA TRP A 129 -3.27 8.39 8.09
C TRP A 129 -2.31 9.44 8.65
N GLU A 130 -2.74 10.24 9.62
CA GLU A 130 -1.89 11.23 10.32
C GLU A 130 -0.66 10.54 10.95
N ALA A 131 -0.84 9.40 11.62
CA ALA A 131 0.25 8.65 12.24
C ALA A 131 1.28 8.14 11.21
N LEU A 132 0.86 7.66 10.03
CA LEU A 132 1.76 7.31 8.95
C LEU A 132 2.50 8.54 8.40
N MET A 133 1.74 9.60 8.10
CA MET A 133 2.24 10.81 7.43
C MET A 133 3.24 11.60 8.28
N GLN A 134 3.10 11.60 9.61
CA GLN A 134 4.03 12.26 10.55
C GLN A 134 5.45 11.69 10.51
N ARG A 135 5.64 10.49 9.97
CA ARG A 135 6.95 9.84 9.83
C ARG A 135 7.62 10.14 8.48
N ILE A 136 6.95 10.86 7.60
CA ILE A 136 7.40 11.11 6.23
C ILE A 136 7.33 12.62 6.00
N ALA A 137 8.42 13.21 5.52
CA ALA A 137 8.45 14.63 5.14
C ALA A 137 7.39 14.94 4.09
N ALA A 138 6.75 16.11 4.20
CA ALA A 138 5.68 16.50 3.29
C ALA A 138 6.14 16.51 1.82
N PRO A 139 5.48 15.78 0.91
CA PRO A 139 5.82 15.80 -0.50
C PRO A 139 5.30 17.06 -1.19
N ALA A 140 5.79 17.35 -2.41
CA ALA A 140 5.19 18.39 -3.24
C ALA A 140 3.80 17.96 -3.75
N MET A 141 3.66 16.69 -4.15
CA MET A 141 2.41 16.12 -4.68
C MET A 141 2.15 14.74 -4.08
N VAL A 142 0.87 14.44 -3.81
CA VAL A 142 0.43 13.10 -3.40
C VAL A 142 -0.68 12.59 -4.31
N VAL A 143 -0.56 11.35 -4.77
CA VAL A 143 -1.59 10.65 -5.56
C VAL A 143 -2.35 9.69 -4.66
N SER A 144 -3.68 9.77 -4.69
CA SER A 144 -4.54 8.96 -3.82
C SER A 144 -5.86 8.61 -4.51
N ASP A 145 -6.53 7.56 -4.03
CA ASP A 145 -7.90 7.21 -4.40
C ASP A 145 -8.95 8.21 -3.86
N GLY A 146 -8.56 9.13 -2.97
CA GLY A 146 -9.36 10.22 -2.44
C GLY A 146 -10.27 9.85 -1.27
N GLY A 147 -9.92 8.85 -0.50
CA GLY A 147 -10.61 8.49 0.74
C GLY A 147 -10.79 9.70 1.68
N PRO A 148 -11.96 9.85 2.34
CA PRO A 148 -12.25 11.02 3.18
C PRO A 148 -11.30 11.12 4.39
N GLY A 149 -10.89 9.98 4.95
CA GLY A 149 -9.94 9.92 6.05
C GLY A 149 -8.57 10.48 5.66
N PHE A 150 -8.05 10.04 4.50
CA PHE A 150 -6.79 10.55 3.97
C PHE A 150 -6.84 12.07 3.70
N ARG A 151 -7.90 12.54 3.04
CA ARG A 151 -8.05 13.97 2.72
C ARG A 151 -8.07 14.86 3.97
N LYS A 152 -8.67 14.40 5.07
CA LYS A 152 -8.68 15.10 6.35
C LYS A 152 -7.27 15.14 6.97
N ALA A 153 -6.55 14.02 6.93
CA ALA A 153 -5.17 13.93 7.39
C ALA A 153 -4.22 14.82 6.57
N LEU A 154 -4.37 14.81 5.24
CA LEU A 154 -3.57 15.63 4.32
C LEU A 154 -3.59 17.10 4.70
N LYS A 155 -4.78 17.66 4.94
CA LYS A 155 -4.94 19.07 5.31
C LYS A 155 -4.25 19.42 6.64
N ARG A 156 -4.10 18.45 7.54
CA ARG A 156 -3.50 18.67 8.87
C ARG A 156 -1.99 18.48 8.88
N VAL A 157 -1.51 17.42 8.21
CA VAL A 157 -0.10 17.00 8.30
C VAL A 157 0.72 17.53 7.14
N TRP A 158 0.17 17.55 5.92
CA TRP A 158 0.85 18.04 4.71
C TRP A 158 0.04 19.15 4.01
N PRO A 159 -0.24 20.27 4.69
CA PRO A 159 -1.16 21.30 4.18
C PRO A 159 -0.71 21.96 2.87
N LYS A 160 0.60 21.94 2.58
CA LYS A 160 1.18 22.50 1.35
C LYS A 160 1.23 21.49 0.19
N ALA A 161 1.10 20.20 0.47
CA ALA A 161 1.15 19.17 -0.55
C ALA A 161 -0.07 19.24 -1.48
N LYS A 162 0.16 19.18 -2.78
CA LYS A 162 -0.92 19.16 -3.79
C LYS A 162 -1.48 17.74 -3.92
N LEU A 163 -2.80 17.62 -3.91
CA LEU A 163 -3.48 16.33 -4.06
C LEU A 163 -3.82 16.08 -5.53
N GLN A 164 -3.34 14.98 -6.08
CA GLN A 164 -3.87 14.39 -7.31
C GLN A 164 -4.85 13.28 -6.97
N ARG A 165 -6.08 13.46 -7.34
CA ARG A 165 -7.08 12.39 -7.33
C ARG A 165 -6.79 11.43 -8.48
N CYS A 166 -6.60 10.15 -8.18
CA CYS A 166 -6.42 9.12 -9.20
C CYS A 166 -7.56 9.19 -10.23
N THR A 167 -7.22 9.51 -11.50
CA THR A 167 -8.19 9.66 -12.60
C THR A 167 -8.92 8.35 -12.87
N PHE A 168 -8.22 7.20 -12.76
CA PHE A 168 -8.82 5.89 -12.91
C PHE A 168 -9.89 5.61 -11.84
N HIS A 169 -9.65 5.96 -10.58
CA HIS A 169 -10.67 5.85 -9.53
C HIS A 169 -11.84 6.83 -9.71
N ALA A 170 -11.57 8.02 -10.24
CA ALA A 170 -12.64 8.96 -10.60
C ALA A 170 -13.54 8.37 -11.70
N PHE A 171 -12.95 7.76 -12.73
CA PHE A 171 -13.68 7.00 -13.75
C PHE A 171 -14.46 5.82 -13.15
N LEU A 172 -13.82 4.98 -12.35
CA LEU A 172 -14.48 3.83 -11.72
C LEU A 172 -15.67 4.24 -10.84
N GLN A 173 -15.57 5.39 -10.18
CA GLN A 173 -16.69 5.93 -9.39
C GLN A 173 -17.87 6.28 -10.27
N VAL A 174 -17.66 6.92 -11.42
CA VAL A 174 -18.72 7.19 -12.41
C VAL A 174 -19.28 5.89 -12.96
N LYS A 175 -18.42 4.94 -13.33
CA LYS A 175 -18.83 3.61 -13.82
C LYS A 175 -19.76 2.88 -12.84
N ARG A 176 -19.55 3.01 -11.52
CA ARG A 176 -20.47 2.45 -10.51
C ARG A 176 -21.87 3.07 -10.57
N TYR A 177 -21.98 4.33 -10.97
CA TYR A 177 -23.25 5.03 -11.11
C TYR A 177 -23.93 4.79 -12.45
N THR A 178 -23.18 4.79 -13.56
CA THR A 178 -23.71 4.61 -14.92
C THR A 178 -23.84 3.16 -15.35
N THR A 179 -23.19 2.21 -14.63
CA THR A 179 -22.90 0.83 -15.03
C THR A 179 -21.82 0.75 -16.14
N GLY A 180 -21.46 -0.49 -16.57
CA GLY A 180 -20.51 -0.70 -17.69
C GLY A 180 -21.17 -0.56 -19.06
N SER A 181 -22.51 -0.62 -19.12
CA SER A 181 -23.33 -0.52 -20.35
C SER A 181 -24.56 0.34 -20.04
N PRO A 182 -24.41 1.66 -19.96
CA PRO A 182 -25.53 2.56 -19.73
C PRO A 182 -26.50 2.54 -20.92
N LYS A 183 -27.81 2.60 -20.63
CA LYS A 183 -28.85 2.49 -21.66
C LYS A 183 -29.42 3.84 -22.10
N THR A 184 -29.31 4.87 -21.29
CA THR A 184 -29.80 6.21 -21.61
C THR A 184 -28.73 7.04 -22.31
N ILE A 185 -29.09 7.93 -23.19
CA ILE A 185 -28.15 8.84 -23.88
C ILE A 185 -27.34 9.62 -22.84
N ALA A 186 -27.99 10.18 -21.83
CA ALA A 186 -27.32 10.89 -20.75
C ALA A 186 -26.31 9.99 -20.00
N GLY A 187 -26.65 8.73 -19.76
CA GLY A 187 -25.76 7.77 -19.13
C GLY A 187 -24.55 7.41 -19.98
N ILE A 188 -24.76 7.18 -21.28
CA ILE A 188 -23.70 6.87 -22.26
C ILE A 188 -22.71 8.05 -22.33
N GLU A 189 -23.22 9.26 -22.52
CA GLU A 189 -22.37 10.46 -22.61
C GLU A 189 -21.59 10.71 -21.31
N MET A 190 -22.20 10.53 -20.13
CA MET A 190 -21.52 10.65 -18.83
C MET A 190 -20.41 9.60 -18.68
N TYR A 191 -20.68 8.34 -19.08
CA TYR A 191 -19.69 7.28 -19.05
C TYR A 191 -18.50 7.58 -19.96
N MET A 192 -18.77 8.03 -21.21
CA MET A 192 -17.72 8.41 -22.16
C MET A 192 -16.91 9.60 -21.66
N THR A 193 -17.57 10.66 -21.16
CA THR A 193 -16.90 11.82 -20.55
C THR A 193 -15.96 11.37 -19.43
N ALA A 194 -16.41 10.48 -18.55
CA ALA A 194 -15.55 9.98 -17.47
C ALA A 194 -14.40 9.08 -17.98
N LYS A 195 -14.62 8.31 -19.05
CA LYS A 195 -13.59 7.49 -19.70
C LYS A 195 -12.51 8.35 -20.35
N ASP A 196 -12.89 9.41 -21.02
CA ASP A 196 -11.96 10.34 -21.68
C ASP A 196 -11.03 11.04 -20.71
N LEU A 197 -11.40 11.14 -19.41
CA LEU A 197 -10.53 11.64 -18.35
C LEU A 197 -9.17 10.92 -18.30
N LEU A 198 -9.12 9.65 -18.71
CA LEU A 198 -7.90 8.83 -18.69
C LEU A 198 -6.93 9.19 -19.83
N MET A 199 -7.38 9.95 -20.82
CA MET A 199 -6.60 10.28 -22.02
C MET A 199 -6.10 11.73 -22.03
N ILE A 200 -6.44 12.53 -21.02
CA ILE A 200 -6.06 13.94 -20.93
C ILE A 200 -4.57 14.06 -20.64
N LYS A 201 -3.85 14.85 -21.45
CA LYS A 201 -2.40 15.02 -21.38
C LYS A 201 -1.94 16.48 -21.19
N ASP A 202 -2.81 17.43 -21.45
CA ASP A 202 -2.49 18.86 -21.37
C ASP A 202 -3.66 19.69 -20.82
N LEU A 203 -3.37 20.96 -20.49
CA LEU A 203 -4.35 21.89 -19.90
C LEU A 203 -5.48 22.25 -20.90
N GLY A 204 -5.20 22.28 -22.19
CA GLY A 204 -6.21 22.55 -23.23
C GLY A 204 -7.25 21.43 -23.28
N GLN A 205 -6.79 20.17 -23.28
CA GLN A 205 -7.66 19.00 -23.20
C GLN A 205 -8.45 18.98 -21.87
N ALA A 206 -7.82 19.35 -20.76
CA ALA A 206 -8.49 19.44 -19.46
C ALA A 206 -9.60 20.50 -19.47
N ALA A 207 -9.35 21.69 -20.02
CA ALA A 207 -10.35 22.76 -20.17
C ALA A 207 -11.54 22.32 -21.04
N ASN A 208 -11.24 21.70 -22.19
CA ASN A 208 -12.27 21.15 -23.09
C ASN A 208 -13.11 20.06 -22.38
N TRP A 209 -12.47 19.21 -21.60
CA TRP A 209 -13.16 18.17 -20.81
C TRP A 209 -14.10 18.79 -19.77
N VAL A 210 -13.66 19.81 -19.03
CA VAL A 210 -14.50 20.54 -18.05
C VAL A 210 -15.69 21.18 -18.75
N THR A 211 -15.48 21.83 -19.91
CA THR A 211 -16.56 22.42 -20.72
C THR A 211 -17.58 21.36 -21.15
N ARG A 212 -17.13 20.18 -21.58
CA ARG A 212 -18.04 19.06 -21.92
C ARG A 212 -18.87 18.59 -20.72
N LEU A 213 -18.26 18.52 -19.53
CA LEU A 213 -18.98 18.15 -18.30
C LEU A 213 -20.07 19.16 -17.96
N ILE A 214 -19.80 20.47 -18.11
CA ILE A 214 -20.76 21.54 -17.89
C ILE A 214 -21.90 21.47 -18.93
N ASN A 215 -21.56 21.34 -20.22
CA ASN A 215 -22.51 21.23 -21.31
C ASN A 215 -23.40 20.00 -21.17
N TRP A 216 -22.87 18.87 -20.71
CA TRP A 216 -23.67 17.69 -20.42
C TRP A 216 -24.75 18.00 -19.38
N ARG A 217 -24.42 18.74 -18.33
CA ARG A 217 -25.38 19.14 -17.28
C ARG A 217 -26.48 20.03 -17.84
N ILE A 218 -26.12 20.97 -18.71
CA ILE A 218 -27.08 21.88 -19.38
C ILE A 218 -27.98 21.09 -20.31
N LYS A 219 -27.41 20.27 -21.22
CA LYS A 219 -28.12 19.47 -22.21
C LYS A 219 -29.16 18.54 -21.59
N HIS A 220 -28.84 17.91 -20.49
CA HIS A 220 -29.72 16.92 -19.84
C HIS A 220 -30.51 17.49 -18.65
N LYS A 221 -30.60 18.82 -18.51
CA LYS A 221 -31.27 19.49 -17.38
C LYS A 221 -32.69 18.97 -17.14
N THR A 222 -33.51 18.95 -18.18
CA THR A 222 -34.92 18.50 -18.08
C THR A 222 -35.02 17.03 -17.68
N PHE A 223 -34.28 16.15 -18.38
CA PHE A 223 -34.21 14.71 -18.03
C PHE A 223 -33.78 14.46 -16.59
N LEU A 224 -32.80 15.18 -16.10
CA LEU A 224 -32.28 15.03 -14.75
C LEU A 224 -33.21 15.61 -13.66
N SER A 225 -34.18 16.47 -14.04
CA SER A 225 -35.16 17.03 -13.12
C SER A 225 -36.37 16.12 -12.93
N GLU A 226 -36.50 15.03 -13.68
CA GLU A 226 -37.58 14.05 -13.50
C GLU A 226 -37.57 13.47 -12.09
N MET A 227 -38.78 13.39 -11.51
CA MET A 227 -39.00 12.90 -10.15
C MET A 227 -39.77 11.59 -10.17
N THR A 228 -39.51 10.74 -9.21
CA THR A 228 -40.24 9.48 -8.97
C THR A 228 -40.56 9.33 -7.48
N ARG A 229 -41.51 8.46 -7.16
CA ARG A 229 -41.82 8.06 -5.80
C ARG A 229 -41.19 6.70 -5.51
N ASP A 230 -40.53 6.55 -4.36
CA ASP A 230 -40.07 5.24 -3.91
C ASP A 230 -41.21 4.44 -3.24
N GLU A 231 -40.94 3.19 -2.86
CA GLU A 231 -41.88 2.27 -2.24
C GLU A 231 -42.55 2.81 -0.97
N LYS A 232 -41.91 3.81 -0.32
CA LYS A 232 -42.42 4.51 0.87
C LYS A 232 -43.14 5.82 0.52
N GLY A 233 -43.43 6.08 -0.76
CA GLY A 233 -44.08 7.30 -1.24
C GLY A 233 -43.20 8.55 -1.23
N LYS A 234 -41.92 8.48 -0.88
CA LYS A 234 -41.02 9.61 -0.84
C LYS A 234 -40.60 10.03 -2.24
N ILE A 235 -40.76 11.30 -2.55
CA ILE A 235 -40.33 11.89 -3.83
C ILE A 235 -38.81 11.98 -3.86
N ARG A 236 -38.21 11.49 -4.96
CA ARG A 236 -36.75 11.54 -5.21
C ARG A 236 -36.45 11.71 -6.70
N PRO A 237 -35.28 12.23 -7.09
CA PRO A 237 -34.87 12.30 -8.48
C PRO A 237 -34.87 10.90 -9.13
N MET A 238 -35.55 10.74 -10.27
CA MET A 238 -35.58 9.48 -11.04
C MET A 238 -34.15 9.07 -11.45
N HIS A 239 -33.32 10.03 -11.84
CA HIS A 239 -31.96 9.83 -12.32
C HIS A 239 -30.89 10.16 -11.26
N GLU A 240 -31.16 9.82 -9.98
CA GLU A 240 -30.30 10.13 -8.83
C GLU A 240 -28.83 9.66 -9.02
N ARG A 241 -28.66 8.49 -9.66
CA ARG A 241 -27.32 7.93 -9.93
C ARG A 241 -26.51 8.80 -10.89
N LEU A 242 -27.12 9.32 -11.96
CA LEU A 242 -26.45 10.22 -12.88
C LEU A 242 -26.13 11.57 -12.24
N LEU A 243 -27.02 12.09 -11.40
CA LEU A 243 -26.75 13.27 -10.59
C LEU A 243 -25.57 13.07 -9.64
N LYS A 244 -25.45 11.89 -9.01
CA LYS A 244 -24.30 11.53 -8.16
C LYS A 244 -23.00 11.41 -8.97
N ALA A 245 -23.06 10.86 -10.18
CA ALA A 245 -21.91 10.78 -11.09
C ALA A 245 -21.37 12.17 -11.43
N GLU A 246 -22.23 13.05 -11.94
CA GLU A 246 -21.88 14.44 -12.30
C GLU A 246 -21.34 15.19 -11.07
N ARG A 247 -22.06 15.21 -9.96
CA ARG A 247 -21.65 15.90 -8.73
C ARG A 247 -20.29 15.42 -8.23
N SER A 248 -19.97 14.14 -8.42
CA SER A 248 -18.67 13.61 -8.01
C SER A 248 -17.53 14.20 -8.82
N LEU A 249 -17.66 14.29 -10.15
CA LEU A 249 -16.67 14.90 -11.05
C LEU A 249 -16.58 16.41 -10.85
N ALA A 250 -17.71 17.11 -10.83
CA ALA A 250 -17.78 18.56 -10.63
C ALA A 250 -17.14 18.97 -9.28
N ARG A 251 -17.28 18.15 -8.24
CA ARG A 251 -16.61 18.37 -6.95
C ARG A 251 -15.09 18.28 -7.07
N LEU A 252 -14.56 17.28 -7.80
CA LEU A 252 -13.12 17.11 -7.99
C LEU A 252 -12.51 18.27 -8.79
N VAL A 253 -13.22 18.76 -9.80
CA VAL A 253 -12.84 19.97 -10.56
C VAL A 253 -12.78 21.19 -9.63
N ARG A 254 -13.85 21.47 -8.88
CA ARG A 254 -13.90 22.61 -7.93
C ARG A 254 -12.84 22.55 -6.83
N GLN A 255 -12.38 21.35 -6.48
CA GLN A 255 -11.33 21.14 -5.47
C GLN A 255 -9.92 21.18 -6.07
N ASN A 256 -9.77 21.42 -7.37
CA ASN A 256 -8.50 21.41 -8.08
C ASN A 256 -7.66 20.16 -7.80
N THR A 257 -8.30 18.97 -7.74
CA THR A 257 -7.61 17.72 -7.41
C THR A 257 -7.55 16.72 -8.57
N LEU A 258 -8.16 17.08 -9.70
CA LEU A 258 -8.30 16.15 -10.84
C LEU A 258 -7.16 16.28 -11.86
N PHE A 259 -6.63 17.48 -12.01
CA PHE A 259 -5.63 17.82 -13.03
C PHE A 259 -4.32 18.37 -12.43
N THR A 260 -4.03 18.03 -11.17
CA THR A 260 -2.79 18.45 -10.48
C THR A 260 -1.54 17.94 -11.22
N TYR A 261 -1.64 16.81 -11.92
CA TYR A 261 -0.55 16.24 -12.72
C TYR A 261 -0.18 17.09 -13.96
N LEU A 262 -1.01 18.07 -14.32
CA LEU A 262 -0.73 19.03 -15.40
C LEU A 262 -0.14 20.35 -14.89
N ASP A 263 0.16 20.44 -13.58
CA ASP A 263 0.72 21.65 -12.99
C ASP A 263 2.23 21.72 -13.32
N GLU A 264 2.59 22.64 -14.22
CA GLU A 264 3.98 22.84 -14.67
C GLU A 264 4.91 23.24 -13.52
N SER A 265 4.40 23.96 -12.52
CA SER A 265 5.20 24.34 -11.34
C SER A 265 5.65 23.16 -10.51
N LEU A 266 4.99 22.00 -10.64
CA LEU A 266 5.35 20.74 -9.99
C LEU A 266 6.17 19.82 -10.88
N SER A 267 6.01 19.94 -12.21
CA SER A 267 6.59 18.98 -13.18
C SER A 267 8.11 19.10 -13.28
N TYR A 268 8.64 20.34 -13.28
CA TYR A 268 10.06 20.59 -13.56
C TYR A 268 10.58 19.81 -14.79
N GLY A 269 9.74 19.70 -15.84
CA GLY A 269 10.07 18.97 -17.07
C GLY A 269 9.86 17.44 -17.01
N GLU A 270 9.39 16.88 -15.90
CA GLU A 270 9.05 15.47 -15.80
C GLU A 270 7.53 15.24 -15.84
N GLU A 271 7.10 14.17 -16.49
CA GLU A 271 5.69 13.78 -16.48
C GLU A 271 5.24 13.37 -15.07
N LEU A 272 4.19 14.04 -14.59
CA LEU A 272 3.57 13.73 -13.30
C LEU A 272 2.49 12.67 -13.46
N PRO A 273 2.31 11.79 -12.46
CA PRO A 273 1.33 10.71 -12.53
C PRO A 273 -0.11 11.21 -12.31
N SER A 274 -1.01 10.84 -13.21
CA SER A 274 -2.45 11.06 -13.07
C SER A 274 -3.16 9.95 -12.29
N THR A 275 -2.53 8.76 -12.14
CA THR A 275 -3.13 7.56 -11.55
C THR A 275 -2.32 7.01 -10.38
N ASN A 276 -3.00 6.22 -9.53
CA ASN A 276 -2.37 5.51 -8.39
C ASN A 276 -1.82 4.13 -8.76
N ASN A 277 -1.63 3.86 -10.08
CA ASN A 277 -1.23 2.53 -10.57
C ASN A 277 0.11 2.06 -10.00
N ARG A 278 1.01 2.97 -9.64
CA ARG A 278 2.31 2.62 -9.02
C ARG A 278 2.12 1.79 -7.74
N ILE A 279 1.16 2.15 -6.89
CA ILE A 279 0.92 1.42 -5.65
C ILE A 279 -0.09 0.28 -5.84
N GLU A 280 -1.14 0.47 -6.61
CA GLU A 280 -2.19 -0.54 -6.80
C GLU A 280 -1.77 -1.70 -7.71
N GLY A 281 -1.29 -1.40 -8.91
CA GLY A 281 -0.81 -2.37 -9.89
C GLY A 281 0.60 -2.87 -9.59
N GLY A 282 1.42 -2.03 -8.95
CA GLY A 282 2.77 -2.38 -8.54
C GLY A 282 2.80 -3.09 -7.17
N ILE A 283 2.79 -2.33 -6.09
CA ILE A 283 3.01 -2.82 -4.72
C ILE A 283 1.89 -3.73 -4.26
N ASN A 284 0.64 -3.27 -4.30
CA ASN A 284 -0.50 -4.03 -3.79
C ASN A 284 -0.74 -5.33 -4.58
N ALA A 285 -0.46 -5.34 -5.89
CA ALA A 285 -0.55 -6.55 -6.70
C ALA A 285 0.48 -7.60 -6.29
N GLN A 286 1.73 -7.19 -6.02
CA GLN A 286 2.79 -8.07 -5.53
C GLN A 286 2.47 -8.62 -4.13
N LEU A 287 2.02 -7.76 -3.22
CA LEU A 287 1.58 -8.15 -1.88
C LEU A 287 0.42 -9.15 -1.92
N ARG A 288 -0.59 -8.91 -2.76
CA ARG A 288 -1.71 -9.87 -2.94
C ARG A 288 -1.24 -11.21 -3.49
N THR A 289 -0.27 -11.21 -4.40
CA THR A 289 0.33 -12.43 -4.96
C THR A 289 1.11 -13.20 -3.89
N MET A 290 1.97 -12.53 -3.12
CA MET A 290 2.68 -13.12 -1.98
C MET A 290 1.71 -13.75 -0.97
N LEU A 291 0.67 -13.03 -0.58
CA LEU A 291 -0.33 -13.52 0.36
C LEU A 291 -1.16 -14.70 -0.18
N ARG A 292 -1.39 -14.76 -1.50
CA ARG A 292 -2.03 -15.92 -2.15
C ARG A 292 -1.13 -17.14 -2.17
N ASN A 293 0.17 -16.97 -2.40
CA ASN A 293 1.13 -18.07 -2.38
C ASN A 293 1.22 -18.72 -0.98
N HIS A 294 0.96 -17.94 0.07
CA HIS A 294 1.06 -18.37 1.47
C HIS A 294 -0.29 -18.34 2.21
N ARG A 295 -1.33 -18.94 1.62
CA ARG A 295 -2.73 -18.89 2.15
C ARG A 295 -2.91 -19.39 3.58
N GLY A 296 -2.07 -20.33 4.04
CA GLY A 296 -2.17 -20.94 5.36
C GLY A 296 -1.63 -20.10 6.51
N MET A 297 -1.14 -18.86 6.26
CA MET A 297 -0.66 -17.99 7.33
C MET A 297 -1.80 -17.44 8.19
N SER A 298 -1.57 -17.40 9.52
CA SER A 298 -2.43 -16.68 10.46
C SER A 298 -2.50 -15.18 10.08
N ILE A 299 -3.51 -14.48 10.57
CA ILE A 299 -3.66 -13.03 10.30
C ILE A 299 -2.42 -12.24 10.75
N GLU A 300 -1.86 -12.56 11.89
CA GLU A 300 -0.66 -11.92 12.39
C GLU A 300 0.54 -12.15 11.46
N ARG A 301 0.78 -13.38 11.01
CA ARG A 301 1.85 -13.67 10.05
C ARG A 301 1.63 -13.02 8.70
N ARG A 302 0.38 -12.88 8.26
CA ARG A 302 0.05 -12.13 7.04
C ARG A 302 0.39 -10.64 7.17
N ILE A 303 0.12 -10.04 8.33
CA ILE A 303 0.50 -8.65 8.64
C ILE A 303 2.03 -8.52 8.64
N LYS A 304 2.73 -9.39 9.39
CA LYS A 304 4.20 -9.40 9.44
C LYS A 304 4.83 -9.65 8.07
N ALA A 305 4.23 -10.51 7.23
CA ALA A 305 4.67 -10.73 5.86
C ALA A 305 4.63 -9.45 5.01
N VAL A 306 3.55 -8.66 5.13
CA VAL A 306 3.45 -7.36 4.46
C VAL A 306 4.51 -6.39 5.01
N PHE A 307 4.73 -6.37 6.32
CA PHE A 307 5.76 -5.53 6.95
C PHE A 307 7.16 -5.91 6.47
N TRP A 308 7.48 -7.20 6.41
CA TRP A 308 8.75 -7.68 5.85
C TRP A 308 8.90 -7.26 4.39
N TRP A 309 7.84 -7.42 3.60
CA TRP A 309 7.88 -6.99 2.20
C TRP A 309 8.15 -5.49 2.08
N CYS A 310 7.44 -4.66 2.83
CA CYS A 310 7.65 -3.21 2.85
C CYS A 310 9.08 -2.85 3.26
N TYR A 311 9.60 -3.49 4.31
CA TYR A 311 10.96 -3.27 4.82
C TYR A 311 12.04 -3.56 3.78
N PHE A 312 11.90 -4.61 2.99
CA PHE A 312 12.87 -4.93 1.93
C PHE A 312 12.72 -4.07 0.67
N HIS A 313 11.71 -3.24 0.61
CA HIS A 313 11.47 -2.33 -0.51
C HIS A 313 11.55 -0.84 -0.08
N THR A 314 12.13 -0.56 1.07
CA THR A 314 12.44 0.80 1.54
C THR A 314 13.69 1.36 0.92
#